data_58b37b4f034826e1f14beeefb7e17eb9
#
_entry.id   58b37b4f034826e1f14beeefb7e17eb9
#
_cell.length_a   1.000
_cell.length_b   1.000
_cell.length_c   1.000
_cell.angle_alpha   90.00
_cell.angle_beta   90.00
_cell.angle_gamma   90.00
#
_symmetry.space_group_name_H-M   'P 1'
#
loop_
_entity.id
_entity.type
_entity.pdbx_description
1 polymer ?
#
loop_
_entity_poly.entity_id
_entity_poly.type
_entity_poly.pdbx_seq_one_letter_code
_entity_poly.pdbx_strand_id
1 'polypeptide(L)'
;MAKIIAISNQKGGVGKTTTSVNLAACLGKMGKKTLLVDADPQGNATSGVAIDKSKVKFSTYSILVDGAKAEQCVLTTPYDNLHILPSSLDLAAAELEIAEKPHREALLKNALLPIKQYYDCLLYTSDAAD
;
A
#
# COMPACT_ATOMS: atom_id res chain seq x y z
N MET A 1 -5.48 8.62 16.80
CA MET A 1 -4.77 7.35 16.64
C MET A 1 -5.30 6.63 15.41
N ALA A 2 -4.40 6.19 14.56
CA ALA A 2 -4.78 5.57 13.30
C ALA A 2 -5.36 4.17 13.51
N LYS A 3 -6.46 3.87 12.83
CA LYS A 3 -6.98 2.51 12.74
C LYS A 3 -6.26 1.79 11.61
N ILE A 4 -5.84 0.58 11.88
CA ILE A 4 -5.15 -0.25 10.89
C ILE A 4 -6.10 -1.36 10.45
N ILE A 5 -6.35 -1.41 9.14
CA ILE A 5 -7.23 -2.40 8.53
C ILE A 5 -6.43 -3.18 7.50
N ALA A 6 -6.30 -4.48 7.71
CA ALA A 6 -5.61 -5.35 6.77
C ALA A 6 -6.64 -6.04 5.88
N ILE A 7 -6.45 -5.94 4.59
CA ILE A 7 -7.31 -6.59 3.61
C ILE A 7 -6.47 -7.62 2.88
N SER A 8 -6.66 -8.89 3.25
CA SER A 8 -5.93 -9.99 2.63
C SER A 8 -6.52 -10.32 1.27
N ASN A 9 -5.66 -10.52 0.31
CA ASN A 9 -6.06 -10.93 -1.00
C ASN A 9 -5.96 -12.45 -1.10
N GLN A 10 -7.11 -13.11 -1.24
CA GLN A 10 -7.14 -14.55 -1.49
C GLN A 10 -7.18 -14.80 -2.98
N LYS A 11 -7.19 -16.08 -3.37
CA LYS A 11 -7.25 -16.47 -4.76
C LYS A 11 -8.35 -15.71 -5.51
N GLY A 12 -8.00 -15.21 -6.69
CA GLY A 12 -8.96 -14.53 -7.53
C GLY A 12 -9.41 -13.18 -7.01
N GLY A 13 -8.57 -12.54 -6.24
CA GLY A 13 -8.88 -11.38 -5.43
C GLY A 13 -9.27 -10.07 -6.12
N VAL A 14 -9.82 -10.11 -7.32
CA VAL A 14 -10.24 -8.89 -8.02
C VAL A 14 -11.24 -8.10 -7.19
N GLY A 15 -12.20 -8.78 -6.57
CA GLY A 15 -13.18 -8.12 -5.71
C GLY A 15 -12.56 -7.45 -4.50
N LYS A 16 -11.48 -8.01 -3.96
CA LYS A 16 -10.82 -7.44 -2.78
C LYS A 16 -10.09 -6.16 -3.08
N THR A 17 -9.42 -6.08 -4.21
CA THR A 17 -8.75 -4.86 -4.62
C THR A 17 -9.77 -3.75 -4.81
N THR A 18 -10.87 -4.05 -5.50
CA THR A 18 -11.95 -3.09 -5.71
C THR A 18 -12.52 -2.63 -4.37
N THR A 19 -12.73 -3.56 -3.44
CA THR A 19 -13.23 -3.24 -2.11
C THR A 19 -12.27 -2.33 -1.36
N SER A 20 -10.97 -2.62 -1.41
CA SER A 20 -9.95 -1.80 -0.73
C SER A 20 -9.93 -0.38 -1.24
N VAL A 21 -9.94 -0.22 -2.56
CA VAL A 21 -9.92 1.10 -3.18
C VAL A 21 -11.20 1.86 -2.86
N ASN A 22 -12.35 1.21 -2.95
CA ASN A 22 -13.62 1.84 -2.66
C ASN A 22 -13.73 2.25 -1.20
N LEU A 23 -13.29 1.39 -0.29
CA LEU A 23 -13.29 1.71 1.14
C LEU A 23 -12.37 2.91 1.42
N ALA A 24 -11.18 2.90 0.86
CA ALA A 24 -10.22 3.99 1.05
C ALA A 24 -10.79 5.31 0.53
N ALA A 25 -11.38 5.30 -0.65
CA ALA A 25 -11.97 6.49 -1.25
C ALA A 25 -13.17 7.00 -0.42
N CYS A 26 -13.99 6.09 0.08
CA CYS A 26 -15.12 6.46 0.94
C CYS A 26 -14.67 7.09 2.24
N LEU A 27 -13.66 6.52 2.87
CA LEU A 27 -13.10 7.07 4.11
C LEU A 27 -12.55 8.48 3.87
N GLY A 28 -11.83 8.68 2.78
CA GLY A 28 -11.34 10.00 2.42
C GLY A 28 -12.46 11.00 2.20
N LYS A 29 -13.52 10.57 1.53
CA LYS A 29 -14.69 11.40 1.29
C LYS A 29 -15.39 11.80 2.58
N MET A 30 -15.31 10.96 3.60
CA MET A 30 -15.86 11.24 4.92
C MET A 30 -14.95 12.15 5.77
N GLY A 31 -13.87 12.63 5.21
CA GLY A 31 -12.94 13.50 5.92
C GLY A 31 -11.87 12.76 6.71
N LYS A 32 -11.74 11.45 6.54
CA LYS A 32 -10.71 10.67 7.22
C LYS A 32 -9.43 10.66 6.40
N LYS A 33 -8.34 11.10 6.99
CA LYS A 33 -7.04 11.05 6.32
C LYS A 33 -6.61 9.58 6.23
N THR A 34 -6.56 9.06 5.03
CA THR A 34 -6.38 7.64 4.77
C THR A 34 -5.12 7.37 3.96
N LEU A 35 -4.38 6.37 4.39
CA LEU A 35 -3.24 5.86 3.63
C LEU A 35 -3.53 4.43 3.18
N LEU A 36 -3.45 4.21 1.88
CA LEU A 36 -3.59 2.88 1.30
C LEU A 36 -2.19 2.34 1.04
N VAL A 37 -1.85 1.23 1.67
CA VAL A 37 -0.53 0.60 1.51
C VAL A 37 -0.67 -0.59 0.57
N ASP A 38 -0.08 -0.48 -0.61
CA ASP A 38 -0.17 -1.52 -1.63
C ASP A 38 1.08 -2.39 -1.59
N ALA A 39 0.98 -3.51 -0.89
CA ALA A 39 2.05 -4.50 -0.78
C ALA A 39 1.87 -5.67 -1.74
N ASP A 40 0.92 -5.56 -2.66
CA ASP A 40 0.66 -6.57 -3.68
C ASP A 40 1.61 -6.36 -4.86
N PRO A 41 2.43 -7.37 -5.23
CA PRO A 41 3.31 -7.25 -6.40
C PRO A 41 2.56 -6.93 -7.69
N GLN A 42 1.30 -7.32 -7.81
CA GLN A 42 0.49 -6.99 -8.97
C GLN A 42 0.10 -5.51 -9.01
N GLY A 43 0.09 -4.84 -7.86
CA GLY A 43 -0.15 -3.41 -7.78
C GLY A 43 -1.53 -2.98 -8.23
N ASN A 44 -2.54 -3.82 -8.04
CA ASN A 44 -3.89 -3.50 -8.50
C ASN A 44 -4.50 -2.30 -7.78
N ALA A 45 -4.21 -2.15 -6.49
CA ALA A 45 -4.70 -0.98 -5.74
C ALA A 45 -4.05 0.30 -6.24
N THR A 46 -2.75 0.26 -6.57
CA THR A 46 -2.03 1.40 -7.14
C THR A 46 -2.69 1.85 -8.43
N SER A 47 -2.94 0.89 -9.33
CA SER A 47 -3.64 1.20 -10.59
C SER A 47 -5.06 1.69 -10.33
N GLY A 48 -5.73 1.12 -9.32
CA GLY A 48 -7.10 1.48 -8.98
C GLY A 48 -7.28 2.90 -8.50
N VAL A 49 -6.21 3.54 -8.00
CA VAL A 49 -6.26 4.96 -7.62
C VAL A 49 -5.60 5.86 -8.67
N ALA A 50 -5.53 5.39 -9.90
CA ALA A 50 -5.04 6.14 -11.05
C ALA A 50 -3.55 6.50 -11.01
N ILE A 51 -2.75 5.66 -10.37
CA ILE A 51 -1.30 5.82 -10.36
C ILE A 51 -0.69 4.86 -11.39
N ASP A 52 0.13 5.40 -12.27
CA ASP A 52 0.85 4.59 -13.26
C ASP A 52 2.09 3.96 -12.61
N LYS A 53 2.07 2.65 -12.44
CA LYS A 53 3.15 1.92 -11.76
C LYS A 53 4.50 2.08 -12.46
N SER A 54 4.51 2.28 -13.76
CA SER A 54 5.76 2.45 -14.50
C SER A 54 6.47 3.77 -14.17
N LYS A 55 5.74 4.73 -13.60
CA LYS A 55 6.28 6.04 -13.23
C LYS A 55 6.60 6.16 -11.76
N VAL A 56 6.33 5.12 -10.98
CA VAL A 56 6.60 5.12 -9.55
C VAL A 56 8.09 4.95 -9.31
N LYS A 57 8.72 5.92 -8.64
CA LYS A 57 10.15 5.88 -8.31
C LYS A 57 10.41 5.18 -6.99
N PHE A 58 9.61 5.49 -5.98
CA PHE A 58 9.74 4.92 -4.65
C PHE A 58 8.44 4.22 -4.28
N SER A 59 8.54 3.01 -3.78
CA SER A 59 7.40 2.14 -3.55
C SER A 59 7.63 1.25 -2.34
N THR A 60 6.69 0.35 -2.08
CA THR A 60 6.88 -0.69 -1.06
C THR A 60 8.14 -1.52 -1.34
N TYR A 61 8.49 -1.72 -2.60
CA TYR A 61 9.76 -2.36 -2.97
C TYR A 61 10.95 -1.60 -2.36
N SER A 62 10.95 -0.28 -2.49
CA SER A 62 12.05 0.56 -1.98
C SER A 62 12.22 0.39 -0.47
N ILE A 63 11.12 0.29 0.26
CA ILE A 63 11.16 0.08 1.70
C ILE A 63 11.71 -1.32 2.02
N LEU A 64 11.20 -2.34 1.35
CA LEU A 64 11.54 -3.73 1.66
C LEU A 64 12.95 -4.11 1.26
N VAL A 65 13.46 -3.55 0.17
CA VAL A 65 14.76 -3.93 -0.38
C VAL A 65 15.83 -2.89 -0.09
N ASP A 66 15.51 -1.61 -0.24
CA ASP A 66 16.48 -0.53 -0.14
C ASP A 66 16.47 0.20 1.21
N GLY A 67 15.53 -0.13 2.08
CA GLY A 67 15.42 0.53 3.37
C GLY A 67 14.94 1.98 3.28
N ALA A 68 14.23 2.34 2.22
CA ALA A 68 13.72 3.69 2.06
C ALA A 68 12.72 4.04 3.16
N LYS A 69 12.63 5.33 3.46
CA LYS A 69 11.65 5.81 4.43
C LYS A 69 10.28 5.91 3.79
N ALA A 70 9.24 5.51 4.53
CA ALA A 70 7.87 5.53 4.01
C ALA A 70 7.46 6.92 3.53
N GLU A 71 7.87 7.96 4.23
CA GLU A 71 7.54 9.34 3.85
C GLU A 71 8.06 9.73 2.48
N GLN A 72 9.10 9.08 1.99
CA GLN A 72 9.63 9.31 0.64
C GLN A 72 8.82 8.61 -0.43
N CYS A 73 8.02 7.64 -0.04
CA CYS A 73 7.31 6.75 -0.96
C CYS A 73 5.84 7.12 -1.11
N VAL A 74 5.27 7.87 -0.18
CA VAL A 74 3.84 8.21 -0.20
C VAL A 74 3.53 9.20 -1.33
N LEU A 75 2.46 8.91 -2.06
CA LEU A 75 1.96 9.75 -3.14
C LEU A 75 0.54 10.22 -2.84
N THR A 76 0.20 11.40 -3.37
CA THR A 76 -1.18 11.85 -3.35
C THR A 76 -1.96 11.15 -4.46
N THR A 77 -3.28 11.13 -4.32
CA THR A 77 -4.17 10.55 -5.34
C THR A 77 -5.21 11.59 -5.73
N PRO A 78 -5.95 11.35 -6.84
CA PRO A 78 -7.06 12.24 -7.20
C PRO A 78 -8.23 12.22 -6.21
N TYR A 79 -8.25 11.26 -5.28
CA TYR A 79 -9.33 11.15 -4.30
C TYR A 79 -9.04 11.99 -3.05
N ASP A 80 -10.10 12.58 -2.47
CA ASP A 80 -9.99 13.43 -1.29
C ASP A 80 -9.43 12.65 -0.11
N ASN A 81 -8.45 13.26 0.58
CA ASN A 81 -7.85 12.74 1.81
C ASN A 81 -7.27 11.33 1.68
N LEU A 82 -6.99 10.89 0.45
CA LEU A 82 -6.42 9.57 0.21
C LEU A 82 -5.02 9.70 -0.37
N HIS A 83 -4.06 9.15 0.38
CA HIS A 83 -2.68 8.98 -0.09
C HIS A 83 -2.42 7.50 -0.29
N ILE A 84 -1.40 7.18 -1.07
CA ILE A 84 -1.03 5.79 -1.32
C ILE A 84 0.47 5.59 -1.14
N LEU A 85 0.82 4.46 -0.52
CA LEU A 85 2.16 3.92 -0.58
C LEU A 85 2.11 2.87 -1.70
N PRO A 86 2.63 3.21 -2.89
CA PRO A 86 2.32 2.43 -4.08
C PRO A 86 3.18 1.19 -4.24
N SER A 87 2.67 0.25 -5.01
CA SER A 87 3.48 -0.80 -5.60
C SER A 87 4.15 -0.27 -6.87
N SER A 88 5.11 -1.02 -7.40
CA SER A 88 5.82 -0.65 -8.62
C SER A 88 6.09 -1.91 -9.45
N LEU A 89 6.54 -1.69 -10.67
CA LEU A 89 6.95 -2.82 -11.53
C LEU A 89 8.14 -3.56 -10.92
N ASP A 90 9.00 -2.86 -10.18
CA ASP A 90 10.14 -3.48 -9.51
C ASP A 90 9.69 -4.48 -8.45
N LEU A 91 8.59 -4.19 -7.77
CA LEU A 91 8.04 -5.10 -6.77
C LEU A 91 7.61 -6.42 -7.42
N ALA A 92 6.96 -6.34 -8.58
CA ALA A 92 6.56 -7.53 -9.31
C ALA A 92 7.78 -8.33 -9.77
N ALA A 93 8.80 -7.66 -10.28
CA ALA A 93 10.00 -8.31 -10.75
C ALA A 93 10.80 -8.99 -9.64
N ALA A 94 10.72 -8.45 -8.42
CA ALA A 94 11.44 -8.95 -7.25
C ALA A 94 10.58 -9.83 -6.35
N GLU A 95 9.44 -10.28 -6.81
CA GLU A 95 8.46 -11.00 -5.99
C GLU A 95 9.07 -12.18 -5.24
N LEU A 96 9.86 -13.02 -5.93
CA LEU A 96 10.47 -14.18 -5.30
C LEU A 96 11.49 -13.80 -4.23
N GLU A 97 12.29 -12.79 -4.52
CA GLU A 97 13.29 -12.30 -3.57
C GLU A 97 12.62 -11.75 -2.30
N ILE A 98 11.57 -10.99 -2.48
CA ILE A 98 10.84 -10.38 -1.36
C ILE A 98 10.10 -11.44 -0.56
N ALA A 99 9.53 -12.44 -1.22
CA ALA A 99 8.80 -13.50 -0.56
C ALA A 99 9.69 -14.31 0.40
N GLU A 100 10.98 -14.38 0.10
CA GLU A 100 11.95 -15.10 0.95
C GLU A 100 12.45 -14.24 2.12
N LYS A 101 12.21 -12.93 2.09
CA LYS A 101 12.63 -12.07 3.18
C LYS A 101 11.82 -12.35 4.43
N PRO A 102 12.47 -12.70 5.56
CA PRO A 102 11.75 -12.86 6.80
C PRO A 102 11.24 -11.51 7.30
N HIS A 103 10.09 -11.53 7.96
CA HIS A 103 9.55 -10.35 8.63
C HIS A 103 9.25 -9.16 7.72
N ARG A 104 8.93 -9.40 6.45
CA ARG A 104 8.61 -8.30 5.52
C ARG A 104 7.47 -7.42 6.02
N GLU A 105 6.46 -8.02 6.67
CA GLU A 105 5.34 -7.25 7.22
C GLU A 105 5.81 -6.35 8.35
N ALA A 106 6.71 -6.84 9.20
CA ALA A 106 7.27 -6.04 10.27
C ALA A 106 8.10 -4.89 9.73
N LEU A 107 8.83 -5.11 8.63
CA LEU A 107 9.60 -4.05 7.98
C LEU A 107 8.69 -2.92 7.51
N LEU A 108 7.58 -3.26 6.88
CA LEU A 108 6.61 -2.26 6.43
C LEU A 108 5.97 -1.53 7.61
N LYS A 109 5.55 -2.26 8.63
CA LYS A 109 4.93 -1.65 9.81
C LYS A 109 5.89 -0.69 10.50
N ASN A 110 7.16 -1.10 10.66
CA ASN A 110 8.15 -0.23 11.29
C ASN A 110 8.42 1.02 10.45
N ALA A 111 8.46 0.88 9.13
CA ALA A 111 8.65 2.02 8.24
C ALA A 111 7.50 3.01 8.30
N LEU A 112 6.28 2.54 8.61
CA LEU A 112 5.10 3.37 8.68
C LEU A 112 4.93 4.09 10.03
N LEU A 113 5.62 3.64 11.07
CA LEU A 113 5.48 4.25 12.40
C LEU A 113 5.65 5.77 12.40
N PRO A 114 6.68 6.34 11.73
CA PRO A 114 6.87 7.79 11.77
C PRO A 114 5.75 8.59 11.13
N ILE A 115 5.05 8.02 10.16
CA ILE A 115 4.00 8.75 9.42
C ILE A 115 2.60 8.39 9.88
N LYS A 116 2.46 7.37 10.71
CA LYS A 116 1.17 6.89 11.18
C LYS A 116 0.33 7.98 11.84
N GLN A 117 0.97 8.91 12.52
CA GLN A 117 0.30 10.01 13.21
C GLN A 117 -0.43 10.97 12.29
N TYR A 118 -0.08 10.98 10.99
CA TYR A 118 -0.70 11.88 10.01
C TYR A 118 -1.97 11.33 9.39
N TYR A 119 -2.35 10.11 9.74
CA TYR A 119 -3.49 9.44 9.13
C TYR A 119 -4.47 8.95 10.19
N ASP A 120 -5.75 8.99 9.83
CA ASP A 120 -6.81 8.42 10.66
C ASP A 120 -6.96 6.92 10.41
N CYS A 121 -6.69 6.48 9.18
CA CYS A 121 -6.81 5.09 8.77
C CYS A 121 -5.65 4.67 7.90
N LEU A 122 -5.14 3.45 8.12
CA LEU A 122 -4.19 2.80 7.24
C LEU A 122 -4.82 1.49 6.74
N LEU A 123 -4.91 1.34 5.42
CA LEU A 123 -5.40 0.11 4.81
C LEU A 123 -4.27 -0.58 4.09
N TYR A 124 -4.06 -1.85 4.41
CA TYR A 124 -3.05 -2.68 3.75
C TYR A 124 -3.71 -3.60 2.75
N THR A 125 -3.16 -3.67 1.54
CA THR A 125 -3.54 -4.71 0.59
C THR A 125 -2.31 -5.53 0.27
N SER A 126 -2.46 -6.85 0.25
CA SER A 126 -1.39 -7.76 -0.10
C SER A 126 -1.98 -9.00 -0.74
N ASP A 127 -1.13 -9.76 -1.41
CA ASP A 127 -1.50 -11.04 -1.97
C ASP A 127 -1.23 -12.20 -1.00
N ALA A 128 -0.86 -11.89 0.22
CA ALA A 128 -0.56 -12.91 1.22
C ALA A 128 -1.77 -13.77 1.49
N ALA A 129 -1.58 -15.08 1.50
CA ALA A 129 -2.67 -16.03 1.62
C ALA A 129 -3.19 -16.19 3.04
N ASP A 130 -2.54 -15.61 4.00
CA ASP A 130 -2.89 -15.84 5.41
C ASP A 130 -2.72 -14.61 6.29
#